data_768e92b1914512fabddd831ecab29c00
#
_entry.id   768e92b1914512fabddd831ecab29c00
#
_cell.length_a   1.000
_cell.length_b   1.000
_cell.length_c   1.000
_cell.angle_alpha   90.00
_cell.angle_beta   90.00
_cell.angle_gamma   90.00
#
_symmetry.space_group_name_H-M   'P 1'
#
loop_
_entity.id
_entity.type
_entity.pdbx_description
1 polymer ?
#
loop_
_entity_poly.entity_id
_entity_poly.type
_entity_poly.pdbx_seq_one_letter_code
_entity_poly.pdbx_strand_id
1 'polypeptide(L)'
;MTRRILPLVIFFVLMGFLAQSLFDSDSELPSPLIGKSIPQFTLQNLITEEMHSNEEIIGEISLINVWATWCVGCEIEHEFLVELSQDENLDIPIIGLNWKDDDQLAKLWLNQLGDPYSIVLKDPEGKTAIDFGVYGAPETFLIDSNGIIHFKHIGPLDREIFERDILPVLGELN
;
A
#
# COMPACT_ATOMS: atom_id res chain seq x y z
N MET A 1 -39.16 40.20 -3.77
CA MET A 1 -38.26 39.59 -2.78
C MET A 1 -37.83 38.19 -3.21
N THR A 2 -38.68 37.31 -3.72
CA THR A 2 -38.40 35.92 -4.14
C THR A 2 -37.27 35.78 -5.19
N ARG A 3 -37.17 36.72 -6.16
CA ARG A 3 -36.19 36.67 -7.24
C ARG A 3 -34.70 36.81 -6.76
N ARG A 4 -34.49 37.41 -5.58
CA ARG A 4 -33.16 37.54 -4.97
C ARG A 4 -32.78 36.41 -4.04
N ILE A 5 -33.77 35.65 -3.55
CA ILE A 5 -33.59 34.51 -2.63
C ILE A 5 -33.30 33.21 -3.43
N LEU A 6 -33.85 33.11 -4.66
CA LEU A 6 -33.71 31.94 -5.51
C LEU A 6 -32.24 31.49 -5.72
N PRO A 7 -31.28 32.38 -6.09
CA PRO A 7 -29.89 31.95 -6.27
C PRO A 7 -29.25 31.47 -4.96
N LEU A 8 -29.67 32.01 -3.83
CA LEU A 8 -29.17 31.64 -2.51
C LEU A 8 -29.63 30.25 -2.10
N VAL A 9 -30.89 29.93 -2.41
CA VAL A 9 -31.47 28.59 -2.19
C VAL A 9 -30.77 27.56 -3.08
N ILE A 10 -30.56 27.86 -4.37
CA ILE A 10 -29.86 26.98 -5.31
C ILE A 10 -28.44 26.73 -4.81
N PHE A 11 -27.74 27.74 -4.33
CA PHE A 11 -26.38 27.61 -3.80
C PHE A 11 -26.31 26.63 -2.60
N PHE A 12 -27.22 26.79 -1.63
CA PHE A 12 -27.24 25.91 -0.46
C PHE A 12 -27.67 24.48 -0.79
N VAL A 13 -28.57 24.28 -1.76
CA VAL A 13 -28.95 22.95 -2.25
C VAL A 13 -27.76 22.28 -2.94
N LEU A 14 -27.03 22.98 -3.80
CA LEU A 14 -25.83 22.47 -4.45
C LEU A 14 -24.72 22.16 -3.45
N MET A 15 -24.54 23.06 -2.47
CA MET A 15 -23.52 22.85 -1.42
C MET A 15 -23.87 21.62 -0.57
N GLY A 16 -25.14 21.41 -0.22
CA GLY A 16 -25.61 20.23 0.50
C GLY A 16 -25.39 18.95 -0.31
N PHE A 17 -25.70 18.98 -1.60
CA PHE A 17 -25.47 17.85 -2.50
C PHE A 17 -23.98 17.50 -2.64
N LEU A 18 -23.13 18.51 -2.80
CA LEU A 18 -21.67 18.32 -2.86
C LEU A 18 -21.10 17.80 -1.53
N ALA A 19 -21.58 18.33 -0.41
CA ALA A 19 -21.18 17.85 0.91
C ALA A 19 -21.55 16.37 1.10
N GLN A 20 -22.79 15.98 0.74
CA GLN A 20 -23.22 14.59 0.82
C GLN A 20 -22.37 13.67 -0.06
N SER A 21 -22.04 14.09 -1.29
CA SER A 21 -21.17 13.32 -2.19
C SER A 21 -19.75 13.13 -1.65
N LEU A 22 -19.23 14.06 -0.84
CA LEU A 22 -17.92 13.94 -0.18
C LEU A 22 -17.95 12.93 0.98
N PHE A 23 -19.07 12.77 1.65
CA PHE A 23 -19.24 11.81 2.75
C PHE A 23 -19.59 10.40 2.26
N ASP A 24 -20.14 10.25 1.05
CA ASP A 24 -20.47 8.96 0.43
C ASP A 24 -19.30 8.35 -0.37
N SER A 25 -18.09 8.89 -0.27
CA SER A 25 -16.92 8.48 -1.07
C SER A 25 -16.19 7.23 -0.53
N ASP A 26 -16.88 6.32 0.13
CA ASP A 26 -16.32 5.04 0.62
C ASP A 26 -16.22 3.95 -0.47
N SER A 27 -16.44 4.27 -1.73
CA SER A 27 -16.19 3.31 -2.81
C SER A 27 -14.76 3.42 -3.30
N GLU A 28 -13.81 2.75 -2.63
CA GLU A 28 -12.54 2.42 -3.24
C GLU A 28 -12.81 1.69 -4.56
N LEU A 29 -12.46 2.34 -5.67
CA LEU A 29 -12.56 1.68 -6.98
C LEU A 29 -11.62 0.48 -6.96
N PRO A 30 -12.11 -0.74 -7.26
CA PRO A 30 -11.25 -1.92 -7.29
C PRO A 30 -10.05 -1.64 -8.19
N SER A 31 -8.84 -1.91 -7.70
CA SER A 31 -7.65 -1.75 -8.51
C SER A 31 -7.76 -2.60 -9.78
N PRO A 32 -7.49 -2.04 -10.96
CA PRO A 32 -7.52 -2.79 -12.22
C PRO A 32 -6.48 -3.92 -12.28
N LEU A 33 -5.61 -4.00 -11.28
CA LEU A 33 -4.57 -5.03 -11.16
C LEU A 33 -5.01 -6.24 -10.33
N ILE A 34 -6.14 -6.20 -9.65
CA ILE A 34 -6.68 -7.37 -8.95
C ILE A 34 -6.92 -8.50 -9.97
N GLY A 35 -6.43 -9.70 -9.66
CA GLY A 35 -6.46 -10.87 -10.53
C GLY A 35 -5.42 -10.88 -11.64
N LYS A 36 -4.47 -9.92 -11.64
CA LYS A 36 -3.35 -9.87 -12.60
C LYS A 36 -2.03 -10.15 -11.91
N SER A 37 -1.07 -10.62 -12.69
CA SER A 37 0.31 -10.79 -12.23
C SER A 37 0.94 -9.44 -11.88
N ILE A 38 1.83 -9.47 -10.88
CA ILE A 38 2.69 -8.33 -10.56
C ILE A 38 3.47 -7.88 -11.81
N PRO A 39 3.78 -6.57 -11.92
CA PRO A 39 4.61 -6.05 -12.99
C PRO A 39 6.00 -6.69 -13.01
N GLN A 40 6.63 -6.72 -14.18
CA GLN A 40 8.02 -7.12 -14.30
C GLN A 40 8.93 -5.98 -13.82
N PHE A 41 9.88 -6.31 -12.97
CA PHE A 41 10.90 -5.37 -12.51
C PHE A 41 12.22 -6.08 -12.25
N THR A 42 13.28 -5.29 -12.19
CA THR A 42 14.59 -5.68 -11.64
C THR A 42 15.08 -4.51 -10.83
N LEU A 43 15.10 -4.65 -9.52
CA LEU A 43 15.42 -3.60 -8.55
C LEU A 43 16.56 -4.02 -7.65
N GLN A 44 17.29 -3.03 -7.15
CA GLN A 44 18.36 -3.26 -6.19
C GLN A 44 17.79 -3.33 -4.77
N ASN A 45 18.28 -4.30 -4.00
CA ASN A 45 18.02 -4.37 -2.56
C ASN A 45 18.73 -3.20 -1.86
N LEU A 46 17.99 -2.50 -0.98
CA LEU A 46 18.50 -1.35 -0.24
C LEU A 46 19.67 -1.73 0.70
N ILE A 47 19.65 -2.93 1.27
CA ILE A 47 20.59 -3.36 2.30
C ILE A 47 21.76 -4.11 1.71
N THR A 48 21.51 -5.15 0.88
CA THR A 48 22.54 -6.05 0.33
C THR A 48 23.14 -5.52 -0.98
N GLU A 49 22.49 -4.55 -1.63
CA GLU A 49 22.85 -3.99 -2.94
C GLU A 49 22.76 -4.99 -4.10
N GLU A 50 22.28 -6.21 -3.85
CA GLU A 50 22.02 -7.21 -4.86
C GLU A 50 20.80 -6.85 -5.72
N MET A 51 20.80 -7.32 -6.97
CA MET A 51 19.67 -7.10 -7.89
C MET A 51 18.67 -8.24 -7.75
N HIS A 52 17.40 -7.90 -7.61
CA HIS A 52 16.30 -8.85 -7.52
C HIS A 52 15.26 -8.59 -8.58
N SER A 53 14.75 -9.66 -9.18
CA SER A 53 13.65 -9.62 -10.14
C SER A 53 12.32 -9.97 -9.47
N ASN A 54 11.22 -9.65 -10.14
CA ASN A 54 9.89 -10.10 -9.69
C ASN A 54 9.76 -11.63 -9.61
N GLU A 55 10.53 -12.40 -10.39
CA GLU A 55 10.52 -13.86 -10.38
C GLU A 55 11.03 -14.45 -9.05
N GLU A 56 11.91 -13.73 -8.34
CA GLU A 56 12.45 -14.14 -7.03
C GLU A 56 11.46 -13.92 -5.89
N ILE A 57 10.44 -13.08 -6.10
CA ILE A 57 9.38 -12.82 -5.14
C ILE A 57 8.23 -13.82 -5.30
N ILE A 58 8.10 -14.40 -6.48
CA ILE A 58 7.11 -15.43 -6.80
C ILE A 58 7.54 -16.76 -6.15
N GLY A 59 6.64 -17.44 -5.51
CA GLY A 59 6.88 -18.74 -4.87
C GLY A 59 6.15 -18.93 -3.55
N GLU A 60 5.84 -17.86 -2.87
CA GLU A 60 5.09 -17.86 -1.62
C GLU A 60 4.08 -16.70 -1.57
N ILE A 61 3.06 -16.86 -0.72
CA ILE A 61 2.10 -15.79 -0.48
C ILE A 61 2.80 -14.70 0.31
N SER A 62 2.73 -13.44 -0.15
CA SER A 62 3.45 -12.34 0.47
C SER A 62 2.70 -11.01 0.39
N LEU A 63 3.11 -10.08 1.24
CA LEU A 63 2.69 -8.70 1.17
C LEU A 63 3.77 -7.86 0.46
N ILE A 64 3.35 -6.96 -0.43
CA ILE A 64 4.21 -5.92 -0.98
C ILE A 64 3.72 -4.59 -0.41
N ASN A 65 4.55 -3.94 0.39
CA ASN A 65 4.24 -2.65 1.01
C ASN A 65 5.09 -1.54 0.35
N VAL A 66 4.41 -0.52 -0.17
CA VAL A 66 5.04 0.65 -0.77
C VAL A 66 5.20 1.73 0.28
N TRP A 67 6.42 2.12 0.56
CA TRP A 67 6.74 3.02 1.65
C TRP A 67 7.85 4.03 1.32
N ALA A 68 7.98 5.06 2.16
CA ALA A 68 9.09 6.03 2.08
C ALA A 68 9.24 6.77 3.42
N THR A 69 10.45 7.29 3.68
CA THR A 69 10.74 8.05 4.92
C THR A 69 10.01 9.39 5.00
N TRP A 70 9.66 10.00 3.89
CA TRP A 70 8.90 11.24 3.82
C TRP A 70 7.37 11.07 3.99
N CYS A 71 6.92 9.82 4.13
CA CYS A 71 5.49 9.45 4.15
C CYS A 71 4.99 9.33 5.60
N VAL A 72 4.14 10.26 6.04
CA VAL A 72 3.56 10.25 7.39
C VAL A 72 2.69 9.02 7.64
N GLY A 73 1.92 8.57 6.65
CA GLY A 73 1.10 7.36 6.76
C GLY A 73 1.94 6.10 6.96
N CYS A 74 3.13 6.05 6.34
CA CYS A 74 4.06 4.93 6.51
C CYS A 74 4.64 4.87 7.92
N GLU A 75 4.83 6.02 8.57
CA GLU A 75 5.24 6.09 9.98
C GLU A 75 4.14 5.54 10.91
N ILE A 76 2.88 5.81 10.59
CA ILE A 76 1.73 5.34 11.38
C ILE A 76 1.59 3.82 11.31
N GLU A 77 1.76 3.20 10.14
CA GLU A 77 1.61 1.75 9.98
C GLU A 77 2.83 0.93 10.41
N HIS A 78 3.99 1.57 10.52
CA HIS A 78 5.28 0.88 10.66
C HIS A 78 5.36 -0.05 11.88
N GLU A 79 4.87 0.40 13.04
CA GLU A 79 4.81 -0.42 14.26
C GLU A 79 4.00 -1.69 14.05
N PHE A 80 2.85 -1.59 13.37
CA PHE A 80 2.01 -2.74 13.06
C PHE A 80 2.71 -3.71 12.09
N LEU A 81 3.41 -3.20 11.06
CA LEU A 81 4.17 -4.06 10.15
C LEU A 81 5.30 -4.81 10.86
N VAL A 82 5.98 -4.16 11.82
CA VAL A 82 7.00 -4.81 12.66
C VAL A 82 6.37 -5.90 13.54
N GLU A 83 5.21 -5.65 14.15
CA GLU A 83 4.49 -6.68 14.91
C GLU A 83 4.07 -7.85 13.99
N LEU A 84 3.53 -7.55 12.81
CA LEU A 84 3.08 -8.55 11.85
C LEU A 84 4.23 -9.44 11.37
N SER A 85 5.40 -8.87 11.11
CA SER A 85 6.59 -9.62 10.68
C SER A 85 7.15 -10.57 11.74
N GLN A 86 6.76 -10.40 13.00
CA GLN A 86 7.19 -11.21 14.14
C GLN A 86 6.12 -12.23 14.58
N ASP A 87 4.97 -12.25 13.93
CA ASP A 87 3.89 -13.19 14.27
C ASP A 87 4.17 -14.58 13.67
N GLU A 88 4.68 -15.49 14.50
CA GLU A 88 4.99 -16.88 14.11
C GLU A 88 3.78 -17.68 13.59
N ASN A 89 2.55 -17.21 13.81
CA ASN A 89 1.34 -17.89 13.34
C ASN A 89 0.95 -17.46 11.92
N LEU A 90 1.51 -16.35 11.45
CA LEU A 90 1.15 -15.72 10.17
C LEU A 90 2.32 -15.71 9.18
N ASP A 91 3.25 -16.59 9.22
CA ASP A 91 4.48 -16.72 8.39
C ASP A 91 4.32 -16.15 6.94
N ILE A 92 4.09 -14.83 6.85
CA ILE A 92 3.89 -14.11 5.60
C ILE A 92 5.04 -13.11 5.43
N PRO A 93 5.92 -13.30 4.45
CA PRO A 93 6.96 -12.32 4.17
C PRO A 93 6.37 -10.99 3.71
N ILE A 94 6.95 -9.91 4.22
CA ILE A 94 6.63 -8.55 3.79
C ILE A 94 7.78 -8.03 2.95
N ILE A 95 7.49 -7.64 1.71
CA ILE A 95 8.45 -7.06 0.77
C ILE A 95 8.26 -5.56 0.77
N GLY A 96 9.29 -4.81 1.13
CA GLY A 96 9.28 -3.35 1.12
C GLY A 96 9.66 -2.81 -0.26
N LEU A 97 8.78 -2.03 -0.89
CA LEU A 97 9.10 -1.23 -2.07
C LEU A 97 9.34 0.22 -1.64
N ASN A 98 10.61 0.59 -1.49
CA ASN A 98 11.01 1.93 -1.06
C ASN A 98 10.93 2.91 -2.25
N TRP A 99 9.95 3.81 -2.21
CA TRP A 99 9.50 4.61 -3.34
C TRP A 99 10.03 6.04 -3.29
N LYS A 100 10.87 6.43 -4.27
CA LYS A 100 11.40 7.79 -4.43
C LYS A 100 11.98 8.37 -3.15
N ASP A 101 12.86 7.64 -2.52
CA ASP A 101 13.42 7.95 -1.22
C ASP A 101 14.94 8.07 -1.26
N ASP A 102 15.53 8.59 -0.18
CA ASP A 102 16.97 8.61 0.04
C ASP A 102 17.43 7.31 0.72
N ASP A 103 18.40 6.63 0.12
CA ASP A 103 18.90 5.34 0.61
C ASP A 103 19.44 5.42 2.05
N GLN A 104 20.08 6.53 2.44
CA GLN A 104 20.66 6.67 3.78
C GLN A 104 19.57 6.92 4.82
N LEU A 105 18.56 7.74 4.48
CA LEU A 105 17.42 7.99 5.34
C LEU A 105 16.59 6.71 5.52
N ALA A 106 16.37 5.96 4.44
CA ALA A 106 15.66 4.68 4.49
C ALA A 106 16.37 3.64 5.37
N LYS A 107 17.70 3.48 5.23
CA LYS A 107 18.50 2.61 6.10
C LYS A 107 18.46 3.04 7.58
N LEU A 108 18.51 4.34 7.82
CA LEU A 108 18.43 4.90 9.18
C LEU A 108 17.07 4.64 9.81
N TRP A 109 15.99 4.82 9.05
CA TRP A 109 14.62 4.55 9.46
C TRP A 109 14.45 3.11 9.92
N LEU A 110 14.82 2.13 9.08
CA LEU A 110 14.71 0.72 9.41
C LEU A 110 15.56 0.33 10.62
N ASN A 111 16.74 0.93 10.76
CA ASN A 111 17.60 0.69 11.94
C ASN A 111 17.01 1.24 13.24
N GLN A 112 16.30 2.36 13.18
CA GLN A 112 15.75 3.03 14.37
C GLN A 112 14.38 2.49 14.78
N LEU A 113 13.52 2.17 13.83
CA LEU A 113 12.13 1.79 14.07
C LEU A 113 11.88 0.27 13.97
N GLY A 114 12.88 -0.48 13.52
CA GLY A 114 12.78 -1.91 13.20
C GLY A 114 12.62 -2.14 11.70
N ASP A 115 13.00 -3.34 11.25
CA ASP A 115 12.87 -3.76 9.85
C ASP A 115 11.84 -4.88 9.75
N PRO A 116 10.61 -4.60 9.23
CA PRO A 116 9.58 -5.61 9.05
C PRO A 116 9.75 -6.42 7.76
N TYR A 117 10.69 -6.03 6.89
CA TYR A 117 10.76 -6.53 5.53
C TYR A 117 11.73 -7.71 5.40
N SER A 118 11.29 -8.77 4.72
CA SER A 118 12.16 -9.86 4.27
C SER A 118 13.15 -9.39 3.20
N ILE A 119 12.74 -8.44 2.38
CA ILE A 119 13.55 -7.78 1.36
C ILE A 119 13.09 -6.33 1.17
N VAL A 120 14.02 -5.40 0.99
CA VAL A 120 13.72 -3.99 0.69
C VAL A 120 14.25 -3.64 -0.70
N LEU A 121 13.34 -3.37 -1.62
CA LEU A 121 13.65 -3.03 -3.00
C LEU A 121 13.59 -1.51 -3.20
N LYS A 122 14.60 -0.92 -3.85
CA LYS A 122 14.65 0.51 -4.14
C LYS A 122 13.97 0.82 -5.47
N ASP A 123 13.02 1.75 -5.46
CA ASP A 123 12.41 2.32 -6.66
C ASP A 123 12.64 3.85 -6.73
N PRO A 124 13.88 4.30 -6.95
CA PRO A 124 14.23 5.73 -6.88
C PRO A 124 13.54 6.57 -7.95
N GLU A 125 13.24 5.99 -9.10
CA GLU A 125 12.50 6.65 -10.19
C GLU A 125 10.97 6.56 -9.99
N GLY A 126 10.51 5.64 -9.15
CA GLY A 126 9.09 5.38 -8.89
C GLY A 126 8.37 4.70 -10.05
N LYS A 127 9.11 4.06 -10.94
CA LYS A 127 8.56 3.41 -12.12
C LYS A 127 7.81 2.13 -11.74
N THR A 128 8.41 1.31 -10.89
CA THR A 128 7.79 0.06 -10.45
C THR A 128 6.51 0.33 -9.67
N ALA A 129 6.51 1.31 -8.77
CA ALA A 129 5.30 1.72 -8.05
C ALA A 129 4.20 2.20 -9.03
N ILE A 130 4.54 2.95 -10.09
CA ILE A 130 3.60 3.35 -11.14
C ILE A 130 3.03 2.12 -11.86
N ASP A 131 3.86 1.14 -12.21
CA ASP A 131 3.44 -0.09 -12.89
C ASP A 131 2.50 -0.93 -11.99
N PHE A 132 2.66 -0.85 -10.65
CA PHE A 132 1.72 -1.36 -9.65
C PHE A 132 0.46 -0.50 -9.50
N GLY A 133 0.34 0.60 -10.24
CA GLY A 133 -0.79 1.53 -10.12
C GLY A 133 -0.85 2.21 -8.74
N VAL A 134 0.30 2.51 -8.16
CA VAL A 134 0.42 3.25 -6.88
C VAL A 134 0.13 4.72 -7.12
N TYR A 135 -0.72 5.30 -6.29
CA TYR A 135 -1.08 6.73 -6.32
C TYR A 135 -0.31 7.52 -5.27
N GLY A 136 0.12 6.86 -4.20
CA GLY A 136 0.82 7.46 -3.07
C GLY A 136 1.32 6.37 -2.12
N ALA A 137 2.06 6.75 -1.09
CA ALA A 137 2.44 5.86 -0.01
C ALA A 137 1.65 6.22 1.26
N PRO A 138 1.29 5.23 2.11
CA PRO A 138 1.53 3.81 1.89
C PRO A 138 0.45 3.12 1.06
N GLU A 139 0.81 2.05 0.37
CA GLU A 139 -0.11 1.11 -0.27
C GLU A 139 0.41 -0.31 -0.05
N THR A 140 -0.49 -1.27 0.25
CA THR A 140 -0.14 -2.66 0.51
C THR A 140 -0.89 -3.60 -0.44
N PHE A 141 -0.17 -4.56 -1.02
CA PHE A 141 -0.70 -5.57 -1.93
C PHE A 141 -0.53 -6.95 -1.31
N LEU A 142 -1.56 -7.80 -1.42
CA LEU A 142 -1.46 -9.24 -1.14
C LEU A 142 -1.31 -9.99 -2.45
N ILE A 143 -0.25 -10.78 -2.58
CA ILE A 143 0.02 -11.62 -3.75
C ILE A 143 0.06 -13.09 -3.36
N ASP A 144 -0.35 -13.95 -4.30
CA ASP A 144 -0.22 -15.40 -4.14
C ASP A 144 1.16 -15.91 -4.60
N SER A 145 1.37 -17.22 -4.44
CA SER A 145 2.59 -17.90 -4.85
C SER A 145 2.86 -17.90 -6.36
N ASN A 146 1.90 -17.47 -7.18
CA ASN A 146 2.07 -17.27 -8.62
C ASN A 146 2.32 -15.80 -8.98
N GLY A 147 2.38 -14.92 -7.97
CA GLY A 147 2.53 -13.47 -8.15
C GLY A 147 1.25 -12.78 -8.62
N ILE A 148 0.07 -13.38 -8.41
CA ILE A 148 -1.21 -12.75 -8.72
C ILE A 148 -1.63 -11.84 -7.57
N ILE A 149 -2.05 -10.62 -7.88
CA ILE A 149 -2.53 -9.65 -6.90
C ILE A 149 -3.99 -10.01 -6.53
N HIS A 150 -4.24 -10.32 -5.28
CA HIS A 150 -5.58 -10.64 -4.76
C HIS A 150 -6.22 -9.49 -4.01
N PHE A 151 -5.41 -8.64 -3.39
CA PHE A 151 -5.92 -7.51 -2.61
C PHE A 151 -4.98 -6.30 -2.73
N LYS A 152 -5.55 -5.11 -2.62
CA LYS A 152 -4.83 -3.83 -2.56
C LYS A 152 -5.47 -2.96 -1.48
N HIS A 153 -4.67 -2.48 -0.54
CA HIS A 153 -5.07 -1.46 0.43
C HIS A 153 -4.36 -0.14 0.13
N ILE A 154 -5.08 0.97 0.25
CA ILE A 154 -4.58 2.32 0.05
C ILE A 154 -4.66 3.05 1.40
N GLY A 155 -3.53 3.53 1.88
CA GLY A 155 -3.40 4.19 3.18
C GLY A 155 -2.74 3.32 4.24
N PRO A 156 -2.60 3.84 5.47
CA PRO A 156 -1.95 3.13 6.56
C PRO A 156 -2.67 1.82 6.90
N LEU A 157 -1.92 0.74 6.94
CA LEU A 157 -2.41 -0.56 7.34
C LEU A 157 -2.34 -0.69 8.88
N ASP A 158 -3.42 -1.13 9.48
CA ASP A 158 -3.49 -1.45 10.91
C ASP A 158 -4.05 -2.86 11.13
N ARG A 159 -4.09 -3.27 12.39
CA ARG A 159 -4.59 -4.61 12.77
C ARG A 159 -6.06 -4.81 12.38
N GLU A 160 -6.91 -3.80 12.56
CA GLU A 160 -8.34 -3.91 12.24
C GLU A 160 -8.56 -4.12 10.74
N ILE A 161 -7.88 -3.35 9.91
CA ILE A 161 -7.94 -3.46 8.45
C ILE A 161 -7.36 -4.81 8.00
N PHE A 162 -6.23 -5.21 8.56
CA PHE A 162 -5.60 -6.50 8.23
C PHE A 162 -6.52 -7.69 8.53
N GLU A 163 -7.09 -7.74 9.74
CA GLU A 163 -7.97 -8.83 10.17
C GLU A 163 -9.31 -8.84 9.41
N ARG A 164 -9.83 -7.66 9.06
CA ARG A 164 -11.10 -7.53 8.34
C ARG A 164 -10.98 -7.85 6.86
N ASP A 165 -9.93 -7.35 6.21
CA ASP A 165 -9.86 -7.30 4.76
C ASP A 165 -8.80 -8.24 4.15
N ILE A 166 -7.64 -8.41 4.78
CA ILE A 166 -6.53 -9.21 4.24
C ILE A 166 -6.59 -10.66 4.74
N LEU A 167 -6.79 -10.85 6.03
CA LEU A 167 -6.78 -12.19 6.64
C LEU A 167 -7.80 -13.17 6.04
N PRO A 168 -9.05 -12.75 5.70
CA PRO A 168 -10.00 -13.64 5.01
C PRO A 168 -9.52 -14.05 3.62
N VAL A 169 -8.97 -13.13 2.83
CA VAL A 169 -8.43 -13.41 1.49
C VAL A 169 -7.24 -14.36 1.59
N LEU A 170 -6.35 -14.14 2.56
CA LEU A 170 -5.23 -15.02 2.85
C LEU A 170 -5.70 -16.47 3.18
N GLY A 171 -6.77 -16.60 3.96
CA GLY A 171 -7.37 -17.90 4.29
C GLY A 171 -7.92 -18.66 3.08
N GLU A 172 -8.27 -17.96 2.00
CA GLU A 172 -8.73 -18.57 0.74
C GLU A 172 -7.56 -19.00 -0.16
N LEU A 173 -6.35 -18.46 0.06
CA LEU A 173 -5.15 -18.75 -0.74
C LEU A 173 -4.33 -19.93 -0.19
N ASN A 174 -4.51 -20.28 1.09
CA ASN A 174 -3.90 -21.43 1.77
C ASN A 174 -4.77 -22.67 1.63
#